data_4900b589538e9a3b96b9f4ac8fc1244a
#
_entry.id   4900b589538e9a3b96b9f4ac8fc1244a
#
_cell.length_a   1.000
_cell.length_b   1.000
_cell.length_c   1.000
_cell.angle_alpha   90.00
_cell.angle_beta   90.00
_cell.angle_gamma   90.00
#
_symmetry.space_group_name_H-M   'P 1'
#
loop_
_entity.id
_entity.type
_entity.pdbx_description
1 polymer ?
#
loop_
_entity_poly.entity_id
_entity_poly.type
_entity_poly.pdbx_seq_one_letter_code
_entity_poly.pdbx_strand_id
1 'polypeptide(L)'
;RNKLRTLKKIVLLIITISLSTFLQAQQGWTKDQQQVQQAVVRMFEALSNRDSLSLKAHCTADTTLYEYGQVWNIDTLINKAITLNTAGDFKRTNTFEFISTETDKNIAWVTYRLSSAITRDSKQITIQWLETALLNKEKKQWKVKHLHSTLIERN
;
A
#
# COMPACT_ATOMS: atom_id res chain seq x y z
N ARG A 1 35.82 1.14 46.00
CA ARG A 1 35.41 -0.08 45.20
C ARG A 1 33.90 -0.24 45.17
N ASN A 2 33.12 0.04 46.21
CA ASN A 2 31.67 -0.11 46.25
C ASN A 2 30.90 0.95 45.43
N LYS A 3 31.32 2.22 45.45
CA LYS A 3 30.69 3.29 44.64
C LYS A 3 30.75 3.03 43.13
N LEU A 4 31.86 2.48 42.63
CA LEU A 4 32.03 2.16 41.21
C LEU A 4 31.14 0.98 40.77
N ARG A 5 30.90 -0.01 41.64
CA ARG A 5 29.99 -1.14 41.39
C ARG A 5 28.52 -0.69 41.34
N THR A 6 28.14 0.24 42.22
CA THR A 6 26.78 0.82 42.25
C THR A 6 26.51 1.66 41.00
N LEU A 7 27.48 2.50 40.59
CA LEU A 7 27.38 3.29 39.39
C LEU A 7 27.20 2.45 38.11
N LYS A 8 27.98 1.34 37.99
CA LYS A 8 27.85 0.39 36.86
C LYS A 8 26.47 -0.28 36.81
N LYS A 9 25.89 -0.63 37.96
CA LYS A 9 24.56 -1.22 38.06
C LYS A 9 23.47 -0.23 37.67
N ILE A 10 23.60 1.05 38.06
CA ILE A 10 22.64 2.11 37.70
C ILE A 10 22.71 2.40 36.20
N VAL A 11 23.91 2.49 35.61
CA VAL A 11 24.08 2.70 34.16
C VAL A 11 23.52 1.53 33.37
N LEU A 12 23.71 0.29 33.81
CA LEU A 12 23.16 -0.91 33.17
C LEU A 12 21.63 -0.94 33.24
N LEU A 13 21.03 -0.50 34.36
CA LEU A 13 19.58 -0.42 34.53
C LEU A 13 18.95 0.64 33.64
N ILE A 14 19.61 1.79 33.46
CA ILE A 14 19.12 2.88 32.57
C ILE A 14 19.16 2.44 31.10
N ILE A 15 20.18 1.69 30.68
CA ILE A 15 20.31 1.18 29.32
C ILE A 15 19.22 0.15 29.02
N THR A 16 18.87 -0.71 29.97
CA THR A 16 17.79 -1.70 29.78
C THR A 16 16.40 -1.08 29.71
N ILE A 17 16.14 0.01 30.44
CA ILE A 17 14.87 0.74 30.41
C ILE A 17 14.72 1.50 29.07
N SER A 18 15.81 2.08 28.53
CA SER A 18 15.76 2.79 27.25
C SER A 18 15.59 1.84 26.04
N LEU A 19 16.03 0.59 26.13
CA LEU A 19 15.78 -0.39 25.06
C LEU A 19 14.33 -0.89 25.02
N SER A 20 13.63 -0.91 26.15
CA SER A 20 12.23 -1.37 26.21
C SER A 20 11.22 -0.37 25.67
N THR A 21 11.55 0.93 25.58
CA THR A 21 10.67 1.95 25.00
C THR A 21 10.72 2.02 23.47
N PHE A 22 11.75 1.47 22.83
CA PHE A 22 11.81 1.40 21.35
C PHE A 22 11.02 0.25 20.75
N LEU A 23 10.58 -0.75 21.55
CA LEU A 23 9.77 -1.87 21.04
C LEU A 23 8.24 -1.58 20.98
N GLN A 24 7.77 -0.45 21.46
CA GLN A 24 6.33 -0.13 21.49
C GLN A 24 5.82 0.69 20.29
N ALA A 25 6.67 1.04 19.33
CA ALA A 25 6.28 1.87 18.18
C ALA A 25 5.98 1.08 16.90
N GLN A 26 6.09 -0.24 16.87
CA GLN A 26 5.48 -1.05 15.82
C GLN A 26 4.12 -1.56 16.32
N GLN A 27 3.09 -0.76 16.13
CA GLN A 27 1.71 -1.22 16.14
C GLN A 27 1.61 -2.29 15.03
N GLY A 28 1.87 -3.54 15.41
CA GLY A 28 1.91 -4.64 14.45
C GLY A 28 0.50 -4.87 13.90
N TRP A 29 0.34 -4.73 12.59
CA TRP A 29 -0.88 -5.10 11.88
C TRP A 29 -1.22 -6.57 12.15
N THR A 30 -2.50 -6.87 12.38
CA THR A 30 -2.97 -8.26 12.47
C THR A 30 -2.74 -8.98 11.14
N LYS A 31 -2.74 -10.30 11.16
CA LYS A 31 -2.57 -11.11 9.94
C LYS A 31 -3.62 -10.78 8.88
N ASP A 32 -4.87 -10.54 9.29
CA ASP A 32 -5.96 -10.21 8.37
C ASP A 32 -5.77 -8.81 7.76
N GLN A 33 -5.36 -7.82 8.56
CA GLN A 33 -5.00 -6.49 8.07
C GLN A 33 -3.83 -6.54 7.08
N GLN A 34 -2.80 -7.33 7.36
CA GLN A 34 -1.68 -7.53 6.42
C GLN A 34 -2.14 -8.15 5.10
N GLN A 35 -3.10 -9.10 5.13
CA GLN A 35 -3.67 -9.70 3.92
C GLN A 35 -4.45 -8.67 3.09
N VAL A 36 -5.17 -7.75 3.72
CA VAL A 36 -5.84 -6.63 3.05
C VAL A 36 -4.83 -5.72 2.35
N GLN A 37 -3.78 -5.31 3.07
CA GLN A 37 -2.71 -4.48 2.52
C GLN A 37 -2.03 -5.16 1.33
N GLN A 38 -1.73 -6.46 1.45
CA GLN A 38 -1.12 -7.25 0.38
C GLN A 38 -2.03 -7.39 -0.85
N ALA A 39 -3.36 -7.41 -0.68
CA ALA A 39 -4.27 -7.43 -1.82
C ALA A 39 -4.18 -6.12 -2.64
N VAL A 40 -4.06 -4.97 -1.97
CA VAL A 40 -3.83 -3.68 -2.63
C VAL A 40 -2.46 -3.67 -3.33
N VAL A 41 -1.40 -4.09 -2.65
CA VAL A 41 -0.05 -4.16 -3.24
C VAL A 41 -0.07 -4.98 -4.53
N ARG A 42 -0.68 -6.18 -4.52
CA ARG A 42 -0.77 -7.05 -5.70
C ARG A 42 -1.56 -6.44 -6.85
N MET A 43 -2.61 -5.67 -6.56
CA MET A 43 -3.33 -4.92 -7.60
C MET A 43 -2.39 -3.93 -8.31
N PHE A 44 -1.59 -3.18 -7.56
CA PHE A 44 -0.62 -2.23 -8.13
C PHE A 44 0.60 -2.90 -8.78
N GLU A 45 1.01 -4.07 -8.32
CA GLU A 45 2.02 -4.90 -9.00
C GLU A 45 1.52 -5.35 -10.38
N ALA A 46 0.24 -5.78 -10.49
CA ALA A 46 -0.36 -6.12 -11.77
C ALA A 46 -0.38 -4.91 -12.73
N LEU A 47 -0.70 -3.70 -12.24
CA LEU A 47 -0.59 -2.47 -13.03
C LEU A 47 0.86 -2.17 -13.46
N SER A 48 1.83 -2.34 -12.55
CA SER A 48 3.26 -2.12 -12.83
C SER A 48 3.79 -3.07 -13.89
N ASN A 49 3.30 -4.32 -13.90
CA ASN A 49 3.67 -5.33 -14.87
C ASN A 49 2.81 -5.29 -16.16
N ARG A 50 1.85 -4.39 -16.26
CA ARG A 50 0.88 -4.29 -17.36
C ARG A 50 0.12 -5.60 -17.58
N ASP A 51 -0.18 -6.33 -16.49
CA ASP A 51 -0.87 -7.62 -16.51
C ASP A 51 -2.36 -7.42 -16.20
N SER A 52 -3.16 -7.32 -17.25
CA SER A 52 -4.62 -7.11 -17.14
C SER A 52 -5.36 -8.30 -16.53
N LEU A 53 -4.86 -9.53 -16.73
CA LEU A 53 -5.48 -10.73 -16.16
C LEU A 53 -5.26 -10.77 -14.64
N SER A 54 -4.03 -10.55 -14.20
CA SER A 54 -3.70 -10.45 -12.79
C SER A 54 -4.46 -9.30 -12.12
N LEU A 55 -4.55 -8.14 -12.78
CA LEU A 55 -5.31 -7.00 -12.27
C LEU A 55 -6.79 -7.35 -12.02
N LYS A 56 -7.46 -7.99 -12.99
CA LYS A 56 -8.84 -8.47 -12.82
C LYS A 56 -8.97 -9.51 -11.70
N ALA A 57 -7.97 -10.37 -11.52
CA ALA A 57 -7.98 -11.38 -10.44
C ALA A 57 -7.94 -10.76 -9.03
N HIS A 58 -7.31 -9.59 -8.87
CA HIS A 58 -7.21 -8.87 -7.59
C HIS A 58 -8.34 -7.88 -7.34
N CYS A 59 -9.27 -7.74 -8.28
CA CYS A 59 -10.45 -6.89 -8.20
C CYS A 59 -11.75 -7.69 -8.22
N THR A 60 -12.84 -7.12 -7.68
CA THR A 60 -14.16 -7.70 -7.89
C THR A 60 -14.65 -7.42 -9.32
N ALA A 61 -15.60 -8.19 -9.83
CA ALA A 61 -16.11 -8.02 -11.19
C ALA A 61 -16.74 -6.63 -11.43
N ASP A 62 -17.25 -6.00 -10.37
CA ASP A 62 -17.92 -4.70 -10.38
C ASP A 62 -17.10 -3.60 -9.70
N THR A 63 -15.78 -3.73 -9.73
CA THR A 63 -14.86 -2.74 -9.15
C THR A 63 -15.09 -1.37 -9.76
N THR A 64 -15.15 -0.36 -8.90
CA THR A 64 -15.23 1.06 -9.25
C THR A 64 -14.01 1.82 -8.75
N LEU A 65 -13.57 2.82 -9.52
CA LEU A 65 -12.47 3.69 -9.14
C LEU A 65 -12.87 5.15 -9.33
N TYR A 66 -12.56 5.98 -8.34
CA TYR A 66 -12.72 7.43 -8.46
C TYR A 66 -11.33 8.03 -8.64
N GLU A 67 -11.07 8.44 -9.89
CA GLU A 67 -9.77 8.90 -10.35
C GLU A 67 -9.91 10.23 -11.08
N TYR A 68 -9.12 11.24 -10.71
CA TYR A 68 -9.12 12.55 -11.37
C TYR A 68 -10.52 13.17 -11.51
N GLY A 69 -11.40 12.98 -10.52
CA GLY A 69 -12.79 13.46 -10.56
C GLY A 69 -13.70 12.69 -11.52
N GLN A 70 -13.28 11.55 -12.02
CA GLN A 70 -14.03 10.68 -12.92
C GLN A 70 -14.36 9.34 -12.25
N VAL A 71 -15.43 8.71 -12.70
CA VAL A 71 -15.82 7.35 -12.27
C VAL A 71 -15.36 6.37 -13.34
N TRP A 72 -14.46 5.45 -12.94
CA TRP A 72 -13.95 4.40 -13.81
C TRP A 72 -14.42 3.02 -13.33
N ASN A 73 -14.49 2.09 -14.25
CA ASN A 73 -14.54 0.66 -13.97
C ASN A 73 -13.17 0.01 -14.28
N ILE A 74 -13.05 -1.27 -14.04
CA ILE A 74 -11.79 -2.01 -14.24
C ILE A 74 -11.34 -1.99 -15.71
N ASP A 75 -12.25 -2.04 -16.67
CA ASP A 75 -11.88 -2.01 -18.09
C ASP A 75 -11.38 -0.62 -18.51
N THR A 76 -11.92 0.46 -17.94
CA THR A 76 -11.39 1.82 -18.13
C THR A 76 -9.97 1.92 -17.58
N LEU A 77 -9.71 1.38 -16.38
CA LEU A 77 -8.36 1.36 -15.79
C LEU A 77 -7.39 0.57 -16.68
N ILE A 78 -7.78 -0.61 -17.13
CA ILE A 78 -6.97 -1.45 -18.04
C ILE A 78 -6.64 -0.68 -19.32
N ASN A 79 -7.63 -0.08 -19.95
CA ASN A 79 -7.41 0.69 -21.17
C ASN A 79 -6.41 1.83 -20.96
N LYS A 80 -6.62 2.66 -19.94
CA LYS A 80 -5.79 3.85 -19.67
C LYS A 80 -4.38 3.52 -19.17
N ALA A 81 -4.25 2.55 -18.26
CA ALA A 81 -2.99 2.26 -17.58
C ALA A 81 -2.16 1.16 -18.26
N ILE A 82 -2.79 0.26 -19.00
CA ILE A 82 -2.14 -0.91 -19.62
C ILE A 82 -2.16 -0.80 -21.15
N THR A 83 -3.36 -0.77 -21.75
CA THR A 83 -3.49 -0.87 -23.22
C THR A 83 -2.88 0.33 -23.94
N LEU A 84 -3.15 1.54 -23.47
CA LEU A 84 -2.59 2.76 -24.05
C LEU A 84 -1.14 3.03 -23.66
N ASN A 85 -0.60 2.27 -22.70
CA ASN A 85 0.78 2.40 -22.27
C ASN A 85 1.69 1.47 -23.07
N THR A 86 2.09 1.90 -24.25
CA THR A 86 2.90 1.11 -25.21
C THR A 86 4.40 1.34 -25.09
N ALA A 87 4.87 2.20 -24.18
CA ALA A 87 6.28 2.51 -24.02
C ALA A 87 7.12 1.24 -23.73
N GLY A 88 8.18 1.03 -24.49
CA GLY A 88 9.06 -0.13 -24.37
C GLY A 88 9.91 -0.10 -23.09
N ASP A 89 10.22 1.10 -22.60
CA ASP A 89 11.00 1.36 -21.39
C ASP A 89 10.15 1.54 -20.13
N PHE A 90 8.85 1.21 -20.20
CA PHE A 90 7.96 1.40 -19.06
C PHE A 90 8.40 0.60 -17.84
N LYS A 91 8.58 1.31 -16.75
CA LYS A 91 8.86 0.76 -15.43
C LYS A 91 8.09 1.55 -14.39
N ARG A 92 7.45 0.86 -13.45
CA ARG A 92 6.77 1.47 -12.31
C ARG A 92 7.20 0.77 -11.02
N THR A 93 7.63 1.53 -10.04
CA THR A 93 7.95 1.07 -8.69
C THR A 93 7.05 1.79 -7.70
N ASN A 94 6.39 1.06 -6.83
CA ASN A 94 5.43 1.59 -5.87
C ASN A 94 5.98 1.47 -4.45
N THR A 95 5.77 2.50 -3.66
CA THR A 95 6.04 2.53 -2.22
C THR A 95 4.76 2.89 -1.49
N PHE A 96 4.40 2.12 -0.48
CA PHE A 96 3.17 2.29 0.31
C PHE A 96 3.50 2.68 1.74
N GLU A 97 2.77 3.68 2.26
CA GLU A 97 2.70 4.02 3.68
C GLU A 97 1.26 3.76 4.12
N PHE A 98 1.00 2.63 4.78
CA PHE A 98 -0.33 2.29 5.29
C PHE A 98 -0.65 3.12 6.53
N ILE A 99 -1.75 3.89 6.48
CA ILE A 99 -2.19 4.81 7.54
C ILE A 99 -3.17 4.09 8.47
N SER A 100 -4.18 3.42 7.89
CA SER A 100 -5.16 2.63 8.64
C SER A 100 -5.61 1.43 7.82
N THR A 101 -5.94 0.36 8.50
CA THR A 101 -6.52 -0.86 7.91
C THR A 101 -7.51 -1.43 8.89
N GLU A 102 -8.76 -1.54 8.47
CA GLU A 102 -9.85 -2.09 9.28
C GLU A 102 -10.49 -3.27 8.57
N THR A 103 -10.89 -4.26 9.33
CA THR A 103 -11.52 -5.48 8.82
C THR A 103 -12.77 -5.80 9.62
N ASP A 104 -13.88 -6.08 8.95
CA ASP A 104 -15.10 -6.63 9.53
C ASP A 104 -15.60 -7.78 8.66
N LYS A 105 -15.44 -9.02 9.13
CA LYS A 105 -15.85 -10.26 8.44
C LYS A 105 -15.29 -10.34 7.01
N ASN A 106 -16.13 -10.00 6.03
CA ASN A 106 -15.81 -10.09 4.59
C ASN A 106 -15.64 -8.72 3.93
N ILE A 107 -15.60 -7.65 4.71
CA ILE A 107 -15.40 -6.29 4.26
C ILE A 107 -14.18 -5.71 4.95
N ALA A 108 -13.39 -4.96 4.22
CA ALA A 108 -12.25 -4.22 4.76
C ALA A 108 -12.12 -2.87 4.07
N TRP A 109 -11.49 -1.92 4.76
CA TRP A 109 -11.02 -0.69 4.15
C TRP A 109 -9.60 -0.39 4.61
N VAL A 110 -8.83 0.18 3.71
CA VAL A 110 -7.43 0.55 3.94
C VAL A 110 -7.16 1.92 3.36
N THR A 111 -6.54 2.80 4.15
CA THR A 111 -6.09 4.12 3.72
C THR A 111 -4.56 4.14 3.72
N TYR A 112 -3.97 4.67 2.67
CA TYR A 112 -2.53 4.70 2.47
C TYR A 112 -2.08 5.87 1.61
N ARG A 113 -0.82 6.25 1.77
CA ARG A 113 -0.09 7.05 0.78
C ARG A 113 0.60 6.12 -0.19
N LEU A 114 0.47 6.41 -1.47
CA LEU A 114 1.16 5.71 -2.55
C LEU A 114 2.11 6.68 -3.24
N SER A 115 3.37 6.29 -3.37
CA SER A 115 4.34 6.96 -4.23
C SER A 115 4.75 6.01 -5.35
N SER A 116 4.56 6.43 -6.61
CA SER A 116 4.96 5.66 -7.79
C SER A 116 6.04 6.40 -8.57
N ALA A 117 7.22 5.80 -8.66
CA ALA A 117 8.27 6.22 -9.60
C ALA A 117 8.02 5.52 -10.93
N ILE A 118 7.79 6.29 -11.98
CA ILE A 118 7.41 5.80 -13.31
C ILE A 118 8.42 6.29 -14.35
N THR A 119 9.02 5.35 -15.09
CA THR A 119 9.81 5.63 -16.29
C THR A 119 8.97 5.29 -17.51
N ARG A 120 8.88 6.21 -18.47
CA ARG A 120 8.17 6.03 -19.73
C ARG A 120 8.67 7.04 -20.77
N ASP A 121 8.96 6.56 -22.00
CA ASP A 121 9.43 7.39 -23.11
C ASP A 121 10.67 8.22 -22.72
N SER A 122 11.64 7.57 -22.04
CA SER A 122 12.86 8.15 -21.50
C SER A 122 12.67 9.27 -20.46
N LYS A 123 11.43 9.44 -19.95
CA LYS A 123 11.11 10.39 -18.89
C LYS A 123 10.84 9.63 -17.60
N GLN A 124 11.29 10.23 -16.50
CA GLN A 124 11.00 9.73 -15.16
C GLN A 124 10.14 10.75 -14.43
N ILE A 125 9.03 10.28 -13.84
CA ILE A 125 8.13 11.06 -13.03
C ILE A 125 7.85 10.34 -11.71
N THR A 126 7.62 11.10 -10.66
CA THR A 126 7.09 10.57 -9.40
C THR A 126 5.70 11.12 -9.18
N ILE A 127 4.75 10.25 -8.87
CA ILE A 127 3.36 10.63 -8.60
C ILE A 127 3.01 10.11 -7.21
N GLN A 128 2.34 10.97 -6.42
CA GLN A 128 1.92 10.64 -5.07
C GLN A 128 0.41 10.81 -4.92
N TRP A 129 -0.20 9.84 -4.23
CA TRP A 129 -1.63 9.83 -3.94
C TRP A 129 -1.89 9.56 -2.45
N LEU A 130 -3.03 10.08 -1.99
CA LEU A 130 -3.71 9.59 -0.80
C LEU A 130 -4.92 8.78 -1.27
N GLU A 131 -5.00 7.53 -0.87
CA GLU A 131 -6.00 6.61 -1.39
C GLU A 131 -6.73 5.88 -0.25
N THR A 132 -8.00 5.56 -0.51
CA THR A 132 -8.78 4.64 0.32
C THR A 132 -9.35 3.55 -0.57
N ALA A 133 -9.08 2.30 -0.24
CA ALA A 133 -9.63 1.14 -0.91
C ALA A 133 -10.60 0.41 0.02
N LEU A 134 -11.78 0.04 -0.52
CA LEU A 134 -12.68 -0.95 0.05
C LEU A 134 -12.41 -2.30 -0.60
N LEU A 135 -12.39 -3.36 0.22
CA LEU A 135 -12.16 -4.71 -0.25
C LEU A 135 -13.28 -5.63 0.24
N ASN A 136 -13.61 -6.61 -0.61
CA ASN A 136 -14.48 -7.73 -0.26
C ASN A 136 -13.67 -9.02 -0.23
N LYS A 137 -14.01 -9.91 0.71
CA LYS A 137 -13.42 -11.25 0.78
C LYS A 137 -14.26 -12.23 -0.03
N GLU A 138 -13.74 -12.65 -1.17
CA GLU A 138 -14.36 -13.62 -2.06
C GLU A 138 -13.54 -14.91 -2.05
N LYS A 139 -14.16 -16.07 -1.78
CA LYS A 139 -13.48 -17.38 -1.74
C LYS A 139 -12.17 -17.35 -0.92
N LYS A 140 -12.22 -16.71 0.25
CA LYS A 140 -11.08 -16.52 1.18
C LYS A 140 -9.97 -15.57 0.68
N GLN A 141 -10.18 -14.86 -0.42
CA GLN A 141 -9.24 -13.88 -0.96
C GLN A 141 -9.82 -12.46 -0.86
N TRP A 142 -9.01 -11.52 -0.39
CA TRP A 142 -9.36 -10.12 -0.42
C TRP A 142 -9.20 -9.56 -1.84
N LYS A 143 -10.24 -8.89 -2.33
CA LYS A 143 -10.28 -8.25 -3.65
C LYS A 143 -10.72 -6.80 -3.52
N VAL A 144 -10.09 -5.93 -4.29
CA VAL A 144 -10.46 -4.51 -4.34
C VAL A 144 -11.84 -4.38 -4.98
N LYS A 145 -12.76 -3.76 -4.24
CA LYS A 145 -14.15 -3.46 -4.64
C LYS A 145 -14.31 -2.01 -5.07
N HIS A 146 -13.63 -1.12 -4.37
CA HIS A 146 -13.67 0.31 -4.65
C HIS A 146 -12.33 0.94 -4.32
N LEU A 147 -11.89 1.90 -5.12
CA LEU A 147 -10.71 2.73 -4.87
C LEU A 147 -11.08 4.19 -5.09
N HIS A 148 -10.76 5.04 -4.13
CA HIS A 148 -10.83 6.49 -4.27
C HIS A 148 -9.43 7.07 -4.12
N SER A 149 -8.98 7.78 -5.15
CA SER A 149 -7.64 8.37 -5.22
C SER A 149 -7.73 9.89 -5.20
N THR A 150 -6.93 10.50 -4.34
CA THR A 150 -6.65 11.92 -4.34
C THR A 150 -5.20 12.14 -4.76
N LEU A 151 -4.99 12.81 -5.88
CA LEU A 151 -3.65 13.19 -6.32
C LEU A 151 -3.07 14.24 -5.35
N ILE A 152 -1.91 13.94 -4.76
CA ILE A 152 -1.17 14.86 -3.89
C ILE A 152 -0.19 15.68 -4.73
N GLU A 153 0.65 15.00 -5.50
CA GLU A 153 1.75 15.61 -6.23
C GLU A 153 2.13 14.82 -7.47
N ARG A 154 2.65 15.53 -8.48
CA ARG A 154 3.23 14.95 -9.69
C ARG A 154 4.46 15.78 -10.09
N ASN A 155 5.65 15.17 -10.00
CA ASN A 155 6.95 15.77 -10.30
C ASN A 155 7.64 15.06 -11.46
#